data_959ce69a2d650ed0b707d6e89eb03779
#
_entry.id   959ce69a2d650ed0b707d6e89eb03779
#
_cell.length_a   1.000
_cell.length_b   1.000
_cell.length_c   1.000
_cell.angle_alpha   90.00
_cell.angle_beta   90.00
_cell.angle_gamma   90.00
#
_symmetry.space_group_name_H-M   'P 1'
#
loop_
_entity.id
_entity.type
_entity.pdbx_description
1 polymer ?
#
loop_
_entity_poly.entity_id
_entity_poly.type
_entity_poly.pdbx_seq_one_letter_code
_entity_poly.pdbx_strand_id
1 'polypeptide(L)'
;MSEDDKPSPEGQKPDPGLGDFSEHRRLDNAQPISMPGIHRYQFFTNLRSRMTTQNLNRLAMLGIAASAAAVIVKPLLGGNPETIYCYECRACYATQERCPAAITYQAELVVSGRVADYGRFIRAGGLKCLRCGACRNYCVQYLDTPQIFGTMQQAVRKALAANIIPKSTLKLALDRGLVGGEFINEVVQSYQS
;
A
#
# COMPACT_ATOMS: atom_id res chain seq x y z
N MET A 1 14.04 20.46 -53.14
CA MET A 1 14.71 21.05 -51.97
C MET A 1 15.10 19.86 -51.12
N SER A 2 16.33 19.56 -51.18
CA SER A 2 17.01 18.32 -50.74
C SER A 2 17.14 18.24 -49.23
N GLU A 3 16.59 17.18 -48.68
CA GLU A 3 16.83 16.71 -47.33
C GLU A 3 18.15 15.89 -47.31
N ASP A 4 19.27 16.52 -47.11
CA ASP A 4 20.51 15.81 -46.80
C ASP A 4 21.47 16.82 -46.18
N ASP A 5 21.51 16.84 -44.85
CA ASP A 5 22.71 17.20 -44.06
C ASP A 5 22.40 17.11 -42.55
N LYS A 6 22.36 15.87 -42.06
CA LYS A 6 22.42 15.64 -40.61
C LYS A 6 23.83 15.17 -40.30
N PRO A 7 24.63 15.96 -39.59
CA PRO A 7 25.99 15.55 -39.21
C PRO A 7 25.90 14.34 -38.27
N SER A 8 26.62 13.28 -38.58
CA SER A 8 26.90 12.14 -37.72
C SER A 8 27.47 12.62 -36.39
N PRO A 9 27.04 12.05 -35.24
CA PRO A 9 27.69 12.34 -33.99
C PRO A 9 29.11 11.72 -34.00
N GLU A 10 30.09 12.60 -34.09
CA GLU A 10 31.49 12.24 -33.91
C GLU A 10 31.68 11.54 -32.56
N GLY A 11 32.50 10.50 -32.63
CA GLY A 11 32.85 9.56 -31.59
C GLY A 11 33.04 10.16 -30.21
N GLN A 12 32.10 9.88 -29.33
CA GLN A 12 32.30 9.98 -27.88
C GLN A 12 33.39 8.98 -27.49
N LYS A 13 34.55 9.48 -27.14
CA LYS A 13 35.59 8.66 -26.49
C LYS A 13 34.99 7.97 -25.29
N PRO A 14 35.16 6.63 -25.14
CA PRO A 14 34.68 5.94 -23.97
C PRO A 14 35.28 6.54 -22.71
N ASP A 15 34.46 6.82 -21.75
CA ASP A 15 34.84 7.36 -20.43
C ASP A 15 35.80 6.36 -19.75
N PRO A 16 37.00 6.73 -19.40
CA PRO A 16 38.02 5.79 -18.87
C PRO A 16 37.70 5.25 -17.48
N GLY A 17 36.56 5.60 -16.92
CA GLY A 17 36.12 5.17 -15.59
C GLY A 17 35.02 4.06 -15.56
N LEU A 18 34.36 3.79 -16.68
CA LEU A 18 33.44 2.62 -16.75
C LEU A 18 34.25 1.45 -17.29
N GLY A 19 34.69 0.59 -16.40
CA GLY A 19 35.26 -0.70 -16.77
C GLY A 19 34.33 -1.42 -17.70
N ASP A 20 34.87 -2.01 -18.75
CA ASP A 20 34.13 -2.80 -19.73
C ASP A 20 33.38 -3.93 -19.04
N PHE A 21 32.06 -3.76 -18.81
CA PHE A 21 31.19 -4.77 -18.21
C PHE A 21 31.05 -6.03 -19.08
N SER A 22 31.56 -6.00 -20.31
CA SER A 22 31.59 -7.20 -21.17
C SER A 22 32.59 -8.24 -20.68
N GLU A 23 33.54 -7.87 -19.82
CA GLU A 23 34.47 -8.78 -19.15
C GLU A 23 33.96 -9.36 -17.83
N HIS A 24 32.71 -9.12 -17.44
CA HIS A 24 32.05 -9.98 -16.46
C HIS A 24 31.87 -11.36 -17.07
N ARG A 25 33.02 -11.93 -17.32
CA ARG A 25 33.31 -13.28 -17.67
C ARG A 25 32.37 -14.20 -16.93
N ARG A 26 31.61 -14.93 -17.74
CA ARG A 26 30.86 -16.11 -17.35
C ARG A 26 31.44 -16.71 -16.09
N LEU A 27 30.67 -16.66 -15.02
CA LEU A 27 30.99 -17.30 -13.74
C LEU A 27 30.96 -18.83 -13.84
N ASP A 28 31.01 -19.37 -15.07
CA ASP A 28 30.95 -20.80 -15.37
C ASP A 28 32.10 -21.57 -14.74
N ASN A 29 33.21 -20.88 -14.40
CA ASN A 29 34.37 -21.46 -13.72
C ASN A 29 34.60 -20.83 -12.32
N ALA A 30 33.65 -20.08 -11.78
CA ALA A 30 33.81 -19.59 -10.42
C ALA A 30 33.82 -20.81 -9.48
N GLN A 31 34.95 -21.09 -8.89
CA GLN A 31 35.04 -22.00 -7.77
C GLN A 31 34.03 -21.54 -6.72
N PRO A 32 33.20 -22.45 -6.20
CA PRO A 32 32.22 -22.08 -5.18
C PRO A 32 32.96 -21.39 -4.03
N ILE A 33 32.59 -20.14 -3.75
CA ILE A 33 33.17 -19.37 -2.65
C ILE A 33 32.85 -20.17 -1.38
N SER A 34 33.89 -20.82 -0.84
CA SER A 34 33.79 -21.50 0.43
C SER A 34 33.79 -20.46 1.54
N MET A 35 32.60 -20.09 2.03
CA MET A 35 32.52 -19.24 3.21
C MET A 35 32.84 -20.07 4.46
N PRO A 36 33.93 -19.75 5.15
CA PRO A 36 34.31 -20.49 6.35
C PRO A 36 33.20 -20.36 7.40
N GLY A 37 32.64 -21.49 7.81
CA GLY A 37 31.59 -21.55 8.85
C GLY A 37 30.19 -21.91 8.37
N ILE A 38 29.83 -21.71 7.12
CA ILE A 38 28.50 -22.09 6.59
C ILE A 38 28.29 -23.61 6.64
N HIS A 39 29.33 -24.38 6.44
CA HIS A 39 29.26 -25.85 6.50
C HIS A 39 29.01 -26.43 7.91
N ARG A 40 29.09 -25.61 8.95
CA ARG A 40 28.80 -26.06 10.32
C ARG A 40 27.31 -26.27 10.60
N TYR A 41 26.45 -25.66 9.76
CA TYR A 41 25.02 -25.78 9.97
C TYR A 41 24.44 -26.73 8.91
N GLN A 42 24.02 -27.91 9.34
CA GLN A 42 23.36 -28.89 8.47
C GLN A 42 22.15 -28.33 7.75
N PHE A 43 21.50 -27.33 8.30
CA PHE A 43 20.40 -26.61 7.68
C PHE A 43 20.79 -26.02 6.31
N PHE A 44 21.95 -25.35 6.21
CA PHE A 44 22.40 -24.73 4.95
C PHE A 44 22.92 -25.76 3.92
N THR A 45 23.45 -26.91 4.38
CA THR A 45 23.85 -27.98 3.46
C THR A 45 22.64 -28.68 2.87
N ASN A 46 21.54 -28.82 3.62
CA ASN A 46 20.29 -29.40 3.14
C ASN A 46 19.52 -28.47 2.22
N LEU A 47 19.65 -27.14 2.35
CA LEU A 47 19.08 -26.17 1.42
C LEU A 47 19.66 -26.31 0.00
N ARG A 48 20.84 -26.89 -0.15
CA ARG A 48 21.47 -27.15 -1.44
C ARG A 48 20.86 -28.35 -2.17
N SER A 49 20.03 -29.17 -1.51
CA SER A 49 19.35 -30.26 -2.20
C SER A 49 18.35 -29.70 -3.21
N ARG A 50 18.41 -30.20 -4.45
CA ARG A 50 17.55 -29.75 -5.57
C ARG A 50 16.05 -29.80 -5.22
N MET A 51 15.65 -30.77 -4.42
CA MET A 51 14.28 -30.94 -3.95
C MET A 51 13.86 -29.85 -2.98
N THR A 52 14.74 -29.47 -2.05
CA THR A 52 14.46 -28.40 -1.05
C THR A 52 14.34 -27.05 -1.72
N THR A 53 15.21 -26.74 -2.69
CA THR A 53 15.17 -25.47 -3.47
C THR A 53 13.91 -25.38 -4.31
N GLN A 54 13.48 -26.47 -4.92
CA GLN A 54 12.23 -26.48 -5.71
C GLN A 54 11.00 -26.28 -4.83
N ASN A 55 10.96 -26.90 -3.65
CA ASN A 55 9.85 -26.76 -2.71
C ASN A 55 9.80 -25.35 -2.11
N LEU A 56 10.95 -24.77 -1.77
CA LEU A 56 11.06 -23.38 -1.31
C LEU A 56 10.57 -22.40 -2.40
N ASN A 57 10.97 -22.63 -3.64
CA ASN A 57 10.53 -21.78 -4.76
C ASN A 57 9.01 -21.88 -4.99
N ARG A 58 8.44 -23.09 -4.90
CA ARG A 58 6.98 -23.29 -4.98
C ARG A 58 6.24 -22.58 -3.83
N LEU A 59 6.74 -22.70 -2.59
CA LEU A 59 6.14 -22.02 -1.45
C LEU A 59 6.24 -20.48 -1.58
N ALA A 60 7.38 -19.98 -2.05
CA ALA A 60 7.55 -18.56 -2.33
C ALA A 60 6.57 -18.06 -3.40
N MET A 61 6.41 -18.80 -4.51
CA MET A 61 5.46 -18.48 -5.56
C MET A 61 4.01 -18.51 -5.07
N LEU A 62 3.64 -19.49 -4.24
CA LEU A 62 2.32 -19.56 -3.61
C LEU A 62 2.10 -18.37 -2.66
N GLY A 63 3.11 -17.99 -1.87
CA GLY A 63 3.05 -16.83 -0.99
C GLY A 63 2.84 -15.53 -1.76
N ILE A 64 3.57 -15.33 -2.85
CA ILE A 64 3.42 -14.16 -3.74
C ILE A 64 2.03 -14.15 -4.39
N ALA A 65 1.58 -15.29 -4.92
CA ALA A 65 0.25 -15.39 -5.53
C ALA A 65 -0.87 -15.12 -4.52
N ALA A 66 -0.77 -15.66 -3.31
CA ALA A 66 -1.75 -15.42 -2.25
C ALA A 66 -1.78 -13.95 -1.80
N SER A 67 -0.62 -13.30 -1.66
CA SER A 67 -0.54 -11.89 -1.30
C SER A 67 -1.11 -10.99 -2.40
N ALA A 68 -0.78 -11.26 -3.67
CA ALA A 68 -1.34 -10.53 -4.81
C ALA A 68 -2.87 -10.71 -4.90
N ALA A 69 -3.36 -11.93 -4.74
CA ALA A 69 -4.80 -12.19 -4.70
C ALA A 69 -5.48 -11.44 -3.55
N ALA A 70 -4.89 -11.39 -2.36
CA ALA A 70 -5.45 -10.66 -1.22
C ALA A 70 -5.55 -9.15 -1.48
N VAL A 71 -4.58 -8.55 -2.16
CA VAL A 71 -4.59 -7.12 -2.52
C VAL A 71 -5.74 -6.78 -3.47
N ILE A 72 -6.11 -7.71 -4.36
CA ILE A 72 -7.20 -7.51 -5.32
C ILE A 72 -8.55 -7.88 -4.72
N VAL A 73 -8.64 -9.02 -4.03
CA VAL A 73 -9.91 -9.56 -3.52
C VAL A 73 -10.48 -8.73 -2.37
N LYS A 74 -9.64 -8.23 -1.46
CA LYS A 74 -10.11 -7.43 -0.32
C LYS A 74 -10.89 -6.18 -0.72
N PRO A 75 -10.42 -5.30 -1.64
CA PRO A 75 -11.17 -4.14 -2.09
C PRO A 75 -12.48 -4.51 -2.79
N LEU A 76 -12.48 -5.61 -3.57
CA LEU A 76 -13.68 -6.09 -4.25
C LEU A 76 -14.76 -6.53 -3.25
N LEU A 77 -14.39 -7.32 -2.24
CA LEU A 77 -15.29 -7.77 -1.18
C LEU A 77 -15.72 -6.63 -0.26
N GLY A 78 -14.87 -5.63 -0.05
CA GLY A 78 -15.16 -4.45 0.75
C GLY A 78 -16.05 -3.42 0.07
N GLY A 79 -16.44 -3.64 -1.19
CA GLY A 79 -17.29 -2.71 -1.96
C GLY A 79 -16.58 -1.42 -2.39
N ASN A 80 -15.25 -1.37 -2.34
CA ASN A 80 -14.45 -0.21 -2.73
C ASN A 80 -13.35 -0.58 -3.76
N PRO A 81 -13.71 -1.15 -4.93
CA PRO A 81 -12.72 -1.59 -5.92
C PRO A 81 -11.86 -0.44 -6.44
N GLU A 82 -12.40 0.77 -6.50
CA GLU A 82 -11.69 1.96 -6.98
C GLU A 82 -10.46 2.33 -6.13
N THR A 83 -10.42 1.89 -4.87
CA THR A 83 -9.27 2.16 -3.98
C THR A 83 -7.96 1.53 -4.47
N ILE A 84 -8.03 0.52 -5.34
CA ILE A 84 -6.87 -0.12 -5.97
C ILE A 84 -6.06 0.90 -6.80
N TYR A 85 -6.74 1.88 -7.40
CA TYR A 85 -6.11 2.91 -8.23
C TYR A 85 -5.46 4.04 -7.43
N CYS A 86 -5.57 4.03 -6.10
CA CYS A 86 -4.91 5.01 -5.26
C CYS A 86 -3.39 4.75 -5.21
N TYR A 87 -2.60 5.65 -5.78
CA TYR A 87 -1.12 5.56 -5.78
C TYR A 87 -0.48 6.15 -4.52
N GLU A 88 -1.27 6.55 -3.53
CA GLU A 88 -0.76 7.17 -2.29
C GLU A 88 0.11 8.41 -2.55
N CYS A 89 -0.13 9.09 -3.66
CA CYS A 89 0.63 10.27 -4.09
C CYS A 89 0.46 11.50 -3.17
N ARG A 90 -0.49 11.43 -2.22
CA ARG A 90 -0.82 12.48 -1.24
C ARG A 90 -1.29 13.81 -1.83
N ALA A 91 -1.55 13.91 -3.13
CA ALA A 91 -2.06 15.14 -3.75
C ALA A 91 -3.37 15.62 -3.09
N CYS A 92 -4.21 14.72 -2.58
CA CYS A 92 -5.42 15.06 -1.84
C CYS A 92 -5.16 15.82 -0.52
N TYR A 93 -3.93 15.83 0.01
CA TYR A 93 -3.57 16.63 1.20
C TYR A 93 -3.59 18.13 0.93
N ALA A 94 -3.50 18.55 -0.32
CA ALA A 94 -3.66 19.96 -0.69
C ALA A 94 -5.04 20.53 -0.31
N THR A 95 -6.01 19.67 0.01
CA THR A 95 -7.34 20.10 0.49
C THR A 95 -7.38 20.38 1.99
N GLN A 96 -6.30 20.17 2.73
CA GLN A 96 -6.30 20.26 4.20
C GLN A 96 -6.92 21.58 4.71
N GLU A 97 -6.54 22.69 4.12
CA GLU A 97 -7.05 24.01 4.51
C GLU A 97 -8.53 24.25 4.11
N ARG A 98 -9.01 23.47 3.14
CA ARG A 98 -10.38 23.61 2.59
C ARG A 98 -11.31 22.50 3.11
N CYS A 99 -10.80 21.56 3.88
CA CYS A 99 -11.60 20.49 4.43
C CYS A 99 -12.44 20.98 5.61
N PRO A 100 -13.78 21.04 5.51
CA PRO A 100 -14.62 21.56 6.60
C PRO A 100 -14.55 20.68 7.87
N ALA A 101 -14.17 19.43 7.74
CA ALA A 101 -13.96 18.52 8.86
C ALA A 101 -12.52 18.53 9.41
N ALA A 102 -11.65 19.39 8.87
CA ALA A 102 -10.24 19.50 9.25
C ALA A 102 -9.50 18.14 9.25
N ILE A 103 -9.77 17.31 8.25
CA ILE A 103 -9.08 16.03 8.07
C ILE A 103 -7.75 16.27 7.38
N THR A 104 -6.66 15.80 7.97
CA THR A 104 -5.30 16.00 7.48
C THR A 104 -4.83 14.85 6.58
N TYR A 105 -5.39 13.65 6.77
CA TYR A 105 -4.85 12.42 6.19
C TYR A 105 -5.84 11.72 5.23
N GLN A 106 -6.30 12.43 4.19
CA GLN A 106 -7.29 11.90 3.25
C GLN A 106 -6.80 10.63 2.52
N ALA A 107 -5.52 10.55 2.15
CA ALA A 107 -4.95 9.36 1.53
C ALA A 107 -5.05 8.13 2.45
N GLU A 108 -4.88 8.31 3.76
CA GLU A 108 -5.04 7.25 4.74
C GLU A 108 -6.47 6.68 4.76
N LEU A 109 -7.48 7.55 4.54
CA LEU A 109 -8.87 7.12 4.45
C LEU A 109 -9.11 6.22 3.23
N VAL A 110 -8.52 6.57 2.07
CA VAL A 110 -8.63 5.75 0.84
C VAL A 110 -7.91 4.41 1.02
N VAL A 111 -6.68 4.45 1.57
CA VAL A 111 -5.87 3.24 1.80
C VAL A 111 -6.55 2.31 2.81
N SER A 112 -7.16 2.84 3.87
CA SER A 112 -7.91 2.04 4.84
C SER A 112 -9.11 1.34 4.18
N GLY A 113 -9.73 1.95 3.17
CA GLY A 113 -10.77 1.33 2.35
C GLY A 113 -10.28 0.14 1.54
N ARG A 114 -9.05 0.20 1.03
CA ARG A 114 -8.42 -0.90 0.25
C ARG A 114 -8.28 -2.18 1.06
N VAL A 115 -7.91 -2.06 2.34
CA VAL A 115 -7.65 -3.20 3.22
C VAL A 115 -8.76 -3.48 4.21
N ALA A 116 -9.87 -2.73 4.15
CA ALA A 116 -10.98 -2.77 5.10
C ALA A 116 -10.52 -2.62 6.56
N ASP A 117 -9.51 -1.76 6.80
CA ASP A 117 -9.01 -1.45 8.15
C ASP A 117 -9.85 -0.34 8.78
N TYR A 118 -10.87 -0.75 9.50
CA TYR A 118 -11.78 0.16 10.21
C TYR A 118 -11.06 0.99 11.28
N GLY A 119 -10.10 0.39 11.97
CA GLY A 119 -9.33 1.08 12.99
C GLY A 119 -8.48 2.22 12.42
N ARG A 120 -7.82 1.98 11.29
CA ARG A 120 -7.05 3.00 10.55
C ARG A 120 -7.97 4.11 10.05
N PHE A 121 -9.13 3.75 9.49
CA PHE A 121 -10.13 4.70 9.01
C PHE A 121 -10.60 5.64 10.12
N ILE A 122 -10.93 5.10 11.30
CA ILE A 122 -11.36 5.88 12.45
C ILE A 122 -10.24 6.79 12.94
N ARG A 123 -9.02 6.29 13.11
CA ARG A 123 -7.85 7.08 13.55
C ARG A 123 -7.49 8.22 12.59
N ALA A 124 -7.73 8.04 11.30
CA ALA A 124 -7.52 9.08 10.29
C ALA A 124 -8.67 10.12 10.23
N GLY A 125 -9.69 10.00 11.07
CA GLY A 125 -10.83 10.93 11.14
C GLY A 125 -11.95 10.60 10.15
N GLY A 126 -12.05 9.35 9.67
CA GLY A 126 -13.06 8.94 8.70
C GLY A 126 -14.50 9.13 9.18
N LEU A 127 -14.76 8.99 10.50
CA LEU A 127 -16.07 9.24 11.09
C LEU A 127 -16.41 10.74 11.25
N LYS A 128 -15.42 11.62 11.09
CA LYS A 128 -15.63 13.08 11.08
C LYS A 128 -15.88 13.60 9.65
N CYS A 129 -15.62 12.77 8.64
CA CYS A 129 -15.70 13.16 7.23
C CYS A 129 -17.15 13.44 6.81
N LEU A 130 -17.41 14.65 6.29
CA LEU A 130 -18.71 15.10 5.79
C LEU A 130 -18.98 14.68 4.33
N ARG A 131 -18.08 13.94 3.70
CA ARG A 131 -18.22 13.49 2.30
C ARG A 131 -18.44 14.64 1.30
N CYS A 132 -17.89 15.81 1.58
CA CYS A 132 -18.11 17.02 0.79
C CYS A 132 -17.48 17.00 -0.62
N GLY A 133 -16.60 16.03 -0.92
CA GLY A 133 -15.96 15.87 -2.22
C GLY A 133 -14.78 16.80 -2.50
N ALA A 134 -14.41 17.70 -1.60
CA ALA A 134 -13.30 18.62 -1.82
C ALA A 134 -12.00 17.90 -2.22
N CYS A 135 -11.69 16.76 -1.57
CA CYS A 135 -10.50 15.96 -1.85
C CYS A 135 -10.54 15.24 -3.22
N ARG A 136 -11.71 14.99 -3.79
CA ARG A 136 -11.86 14.43 -5.14
C ARG A 136 -11.22 15.31 -6.19
N ASN A 137 -11.39 16.63 -6.10
CA ASN A 137 -10.89 17.60 -7.08
C ASN A 137 -9.35 17.65 -7.15
N TYR A 138 -8.67 17.19 -6.11
CA TYR A 138 -7.21 17.11 -6.03
C TYR A 138 -6.67 15.68 -6.26
N CYS A 139 -7.56 14.72 -6.45
CA CYS A 139 -7.15 13.36 -6.73
C CYS A 139 -6.68 13.22 -8.18
N VAL A 140 -5.42 12.89 -8.38
CA VAL A 140 -4.83 12.67 -9.72
C VAL A 140 -5.55 11.55 -10.48
N GLN A 141 -6.10 10.59 -9.78
CA GLN A 141 -6.84 9.45 -10.33
C GLN A 141 -8.34 9.69 -10.41
N TYR A 142 -8.82 10.88 -10.06
CA TYR A 142 -10.24 11.24 -10.05
C TYR A 142 -11.14 10.25 -9.29
N LEU A 143 -10.61 9.61 -8.24
CA LEU A 143 -11.37 8.68 -7.41
C LEU A 143 -12.59 9.35 -6.80
N ASP A 144 -13.70 8.62 -6.75
CA ASP A 144 -14.90 9.10 -6.05
C ASP A 144 -14.77 8.95 -4.53
N THR A 145 -13.94 9.83 -3.95
CA THR A 145 -13.64 9.81 -2.52
C THR A 145 -14.87 9.95 -1.62
N PRO A 146 -15.93 10.74 -1.96
CA PRO A 146 -17.18 10.76 -1.20
C PRO A 146 -17.86 9.40 -1.12
N GLN A 147 -17.92 8.67 -2.23
CA GLN A 147 -18.51 7.34 -2.27
C GLN A 147 -17.69 6.33 -1.46
N ILE A 148 -16.37 6.32 -1.65
CA ILE A 148 -15.45 5.46 -0.90
C ILE A 148 -15.62 5.68 0.60
N PHE A 149 -15.60 6.94 1.05
CA PHE A 149 -15.73 7.26 2.47
C PHE A 149 -17.13 6.94 3.01
N GLY A 150 -18.18 7.14 2.20
CA GLY A 150 -19.54 6.75 2.57
C GLY A 150 -19.69 5.23 2.78
N THR A 151 -19.12 4.44 1.87
CA THR A 151 -19.12 2.98 1.98
C THR A 151 -18.36 2.52 3.23
N MET A 152 -17.20 3.14 3.49
CA MET A 152 -16.41 2.86 4.70
C MET A 152 -17.13 3.24 5.98
N GLN A 153 -17.79 4.40 6.03
CA GLN A 153 -18.60 4.81 7.18
C GLN A 153 -19.72 3.80 7.47
N GLN A 154 -20.43 3.32 6.44
CA GLN A 154 -21.44 2.30 6.59
C GLN A 154 -20.87 0.96 7.08
N ALA A 155 -19.70 0.56 6.55
CA ALA A 155 -19.03 -0.65 7.02
C ALA A 155 -18.59 -0.53 8.48
N VAL A 156 -18.10 0.64 8.90
CA VAL A 156 -17.75 0.93 10.30
C VAL A 156 -18.99 0.89 11.21
N ARG A 157 -20.13 1.43 10.80
CA ARG A 157 -21.41 1.29 11.56
C ARG A 157 -21.75 -0.18 11.82
N LYS A 158 -21.66 -1.02 10.78
CA LYS A 158 -21.89 -2.46 10.94
C LYS A 158 -20.89 -3.11 11.90
N ALA A 159 -19.61 -2.72 11.80
CA ALA A 159 -18.56 -3.23 12.67
C ALA A 159 -18.70 -2.76 14.13
N LEU A 160 -19.21 -1.55 14.36
CA LEU A 160 -19.57 -1.05 15.70
C LEU A 160 -20.72 -1.84 16.31
N ALA A 161 -21.78 -2.05 15.54
CA ALA A 161 -22.93 -2.85 15.99
C ALA A 161 -22.55 -4.32 16.30
N ALA A 162 -21.54 -4.85 15.60
CA ALA A 162 -21.01 -6.20 15.82
C ALA A 162 -19.90 -6.26 16.90
N ASN A 163 -19.52 -5.14 17.54
CA ASN A 163 -18.44 -5.04 18.52
C ASN A 163 -17.08 -5.58 18.03
N ILE A 164 -16.80 -5.43 16.71
CA ILE A 164 -15.54 -5.91 16.10
C ILE A 164 -14.37 -4.93 16.34
N ILE A 165 -14.68 -3.64 16.57
CA ILE A 165 -13.68 -2.60 16.68
C ILE A 165 -13.11 -2.56 18.11
N PRO A 166 -11.77 -2.57 18.28
CA PRO A 166 -11.15 -2.56 19.60
C PRO A 166 -11.55 -1.30 20.41
N LYS A 167 -11.91 -1.47 21.67
CA LYS A 167 -12.27 -0.37 22.59
C LYS A 167 -11.17 0.70 22.72
N SER A 168 -9.90 0.31 22.61
CA SER A 168 -8.76 1.23 22.61
C SER A 168 -8.81 2.23 21.45
N THR A 169 -9.24 1.77 20.26
CA THR A 169 -9.41 2.64 19.08
C THR A 169 -10.57 3.61 19.26
N LEU A 170 -11.69 3.13 19.84
CA LEU A 170 -12.86 3.97 20.11
C LEU A 170 -12.53 5.04 21.14
N LYS A 171 -11.84 4.68 22.23
CA LYS A 171 -11.38 5.62 23.23
C LYS A 171 -10.49 6.71 22.62
N LEU A 172 -9.49 6.31 21.84
CA LEU A 172 -8.59 7.24 21.16
C LEU A 172 -9.35 8.20 20.24
N ALA A 173 -10.37 7.69 19.53
CA ALA A 173 -11.17 8.50 18.63
C ALA A 173 -12.03 9.53 19.36
N LEU A 174 -12.59 9.17 20.51
CA LEU A 174 -13.35 10.08 21.38
C LEU A 174 -12.43 11.14 22.00
N ASP A 175 -11.30 10.73 22.58
CA ASP A 175 -10.33 11.61 23.25
C ASP A 175 -9.75 12.67 22.29
N ARG A 176 -9.58 12.31 21.01
CA ARG A 176 -9.04 13.22 19.98
C ARG A 176 -10.11 13.94 19.15
N GLY A 177 -11.39 13.77 19.44
CA GLY A 177 -12.46 14.39 18.67
C GLY A 177 -12.48 13.98 17.18
N LEU A 178 -12.13 12.72 16.88
CA LEU A 178 -12.11 12.18 15.52
C LEU A 178 -13.47 11.62 15.08
N VAL A 179 -14.50 11.79 15.91
CA VAL A 179 -15.85 11.30 15.67
C VAL A 179 -16.75 12.50 15.36
N GLY A 180 -17.44 12.47 14.23
CA GLY A 180 -18.46 13.46 13.89
C GLY A 180 -19.73 13.26 14.73
N GLY A 181 -20.52 14.32 14.91
CA GLY A 181 -21.74 14.30 15.73
C GLY A 181 -22.71 13.18 15.36
N GLU A 182 -22.76 12.83 14.08
CA GLU A 182 -23.58 11.76 13.51
C GLU A 182 -23.24 10.36 14.08
N PHE A 183 -21.99 10.13 14.48
CA PHE A 183 -21.46 8.84 14.94
C PHE A 183 -21.21 8.77 16.44
N ILE A 184 -21.32 9.88 17.18
CA ILE A 184 -20.98 9.94 18.62
C ILE A 184 -21.77 8.91 19.41
N ASN A 185 -23.09 8.85 19.22
CA ASN A 185 -23.95 7.94 19.99
C ASN A 185 -23.62 6.48 19.72
N GLU A 186 -23.36 6.12 18.45
CA GLU A 186 -23.01 4.75 18.05
C GLU A 186 -21.66 4.31 18.64
N VAL A 187 -20.68 5.22 18.63
CA VAL A 187 -19.35 4.97 19.17
C VAL A 187 -19.38 4.83 20.70
N VAL A 188 -20.14 5.68 21.38
CA VAL A 188 -20.29 5.61 22.85
C VAL A 188 -21.00 4.32 23.27
N GLN A 189 -22.07 3.95 22.60
CA GLN A 189 -22.75 2.68 22.87
C GLN A 189 -21.83 1.48 22.69
N SER A 190 -21.10 1.42 21.57
CA SER A 190 -20.14 0.33 21.32
C SER A 190 -18.94 0.34 22.29
N TYR A 191 -18.58 1.49 22.85
CA TYR A 191 -17.53 1.56 23.87
C TYR A 191 -18.02 1.04 25.24
N GLN A 192 -19.28 1.28 25.58
CA GLN A 192 -19.89 0.88 26.85
C GLN A 192 -20.31 -0.60 26.88
N SER A 193 -20.66 -1.20 25.74
CA SER A 193 -20.95 -2.62 25.60
C SER A 193 -19.71 -3.50 25.76
#